data_66c2318a01d148d95000fa28b6cfd97d
#
_entry.id   66c2318a01d148d95000fa28b6cfd97d
#
_cell.length_a   1.000
_cell.length_b   1.000
_cell.length_c   1.000
_cell.angle_alpha   90.00
_cell.angle_beta   90.00
_cell.angle_gamma   90.00
#
_symmetry.space_group_name_H-M   'P 1'
#
loop_
_entity.id
_entity.type
_entity.pdbx_description
1 polymer ?
#
loop_
_entity_poly.entity_id
_entity_poly.type
_entity_poly.pdbx_seq_one_letter_code
_entity_poly.pdbx_strand_id
1 'polypeptide(L)'
;MKRNVILIAIASMLTLSLSAQQARHDIRQHVELAGSNYVAYPGPKKALTAAPKGYEAYYISHYGRHGSRYLIGTNDYDKPYNMLLKADSLGKLTAKGKDVLAKVKLIREEAQLRDGELTLLGAQQHRGIAKRMYERFPEVFKGKTAIDARSTIVIRCILSMENELQQLASMNPQLEIAHDASVHDMWYLNDSHSQYNRLRDTKEASKANSE
;
A
#
# COMPACT_ATOMS: atom_id res chain seq x y z
N MET A 1 10.25 -7.61 44.79
CA MET A 1 9.47 -7.82 43.55
C MET A 1 8.66 -6.58 43.14
N LYS A 2 7.78 -6.00 43.97
CA LYS A 2 6.93 -4.85 43.61
C LYS A 2 7.71 -3.62 43.11
N ARG A 3 8.86 -3.28 43.70
CA ARG A 3 9.70 -2.14 43.31
C ARG A 3 10.29 -2.29 41.90
N ASN A 4 10.69 -3.49 41.50
CA ASN A 4 11.25 -3.75 40.16
C ASN A 4 10.16 -3.73 39.08
N VAL A 5 8.94 -4.16 39.37
CA VAL A 5 7.79 -4.09 38.47
C VAL A 5 7.41 -2.63 38.21
N ILE A 6 7.42 -1.77 39.21
CA ILE A 6 7.15 -0.33 39.09
C ILE A 6 8.23 0.35 38.20
N LEU A 7 9.51 0.01 38.40
CA LEU A 7 10.60 0.56 37.58
C LEU A 7 10.50 0.13 36.12
N ILE A 8 10.12 -1.12 35.84
CA ILE A 8 9.90 -1.60 34.48
C ILE A 8 8.71 -0.89 33.82
N ALA A 9 7.61 -0.71 34.55
CA ALA A 9 6.44 0.01 34.04
C ALA A 9 6.76 1.49 33.72
N ILE A 10 7.52 2.18 34.58
CA ILE A 10 7.97 3.56 34.30
C ILE A 10 8.90 3.63 33.10
N ALA A 11 9.85 2.70 32.99
CA ALA A 11 10.76 2.63 31.83
C ALA A 11 10.00 2.39 30.53
N SER A 12 8.98 1.51 30.54
CA SER A 12 8.13 1.24 29.36
C SER A 12 7.29 2.46 28.96
N MET A 13 6.78 3.24 29.92
CA MET A 13 6.05 4.48 29.62
C MET A 13 6.95 5.56 29.00
N LEU A 14 8.20 5.66 29.45
CA LEU A 14 9.17 6.60 28.89
C LEU A 14 9.54 6.28 27.44
N THR A 15 9.69 5.00 27.10
CA THR A 15 10.01 4.57 25.72
C THR A 15 8.86 4.86 24.74
N LEU A 16 7.61 4.68 25.15
CA LEU A 16 6.43 5.00 24.33
C LEU A 16 6.34 6.51 24.03
N SER A 17 6.64 7.35 25.03
CA SER A 17 6.64 8.81 24.85
C SER A 17 7.71 9.28 23.86
N LEU A 18 8.90 8.69 23.88
CA LEU A 18 10.00 9.01 22.95
C LEU A 18 9.62 8.67 21.50
N SER A 19 9.01 7.52 21.27
CA SER A 19 8.57 7.10 19.92
C SER A 19 7.52 8.04 19.32
N ALA A 20 6.57 8.51 20.13
CA ALA A 20 5.55 9.46 19.69
C ALA A 20 6.13 10.85 19.38
N GLN A 21 7.15 11.30 20.11
CA GLN A 21 7.85 12.56 19.83
C GLN A 21 8.67 12.47 18.54
N GLN A 22 9.34 11.33 18.30
CA GLN A 22 10.09 11.09 17.06
C GLN A 22 9.17 11.12 15.84
N ALA A 23 8.03 10.42 15.89
CA ALA A 23 7.07 10.41 14.79
C ALA A 23 6.54 11.82 14.46
N ARG A 24 6.26 12.65 15.46
CA ARG A 24 5.85 14.05 15.26
C ARG A 24 6.97 14.90 14.64
N HIS A 25 8.21 14.67 15.05
CA HIS A 25 9.36 15.35 14.49
C HIS A 25 9.54 15.00 13.01
N ASP A 26 9.50 13.71 12.67
CA ASP A 26 9.67 13.21 11.32
C ASP A 26 8.55 13.74 10.38
N ILE A 27 7.29 13.74 10.84
CA ILE A 27 6.15 14.29 10.08
C ILE A 27 6.31 15.81 9.86
N ARG A 28 6.88 16.55 10.80
CA ARG A 28 7.12 17.99 10.61
C ARG A 28 8.16 18.27 9.52
N GLN A 29 9.17 17.42 9.41
CA GLN A 29 10.21 17.53 8.38
C GLN A 29 9.77 16.94 7.04
N HIS A 30 8.94 15.89 7.08
CA HIS A 30 8.46 15.11 5.95
C HIS A 30 6.95 14.96 6.03
N VAL A 31 6.22 16.03 5.66
CA VAL A 31 4.75 16.08 5.78
C VAL A 31 4.05 14.95 5.03
N GLU A 32 4.68 14.42 3.98
CA GLU A 32 4.21 13.27 3.22
C GLU A 32 4.04 12.01 4.09
N LEU A 33 4.81 11.86 5.17
CA LEU A 33 4.67 10.72 6.10
C LEU A 33 3.31 10.69 6.81
N ALA A 34 2.63 11.84 6.90
CA ALA A 34 1.26 11.89 7.42
C ALA A 34 0.23 11.24 6.47
N GLY A 35 0.59 11.06 5.21
CA GLY A 35 -0.29 10.47 4.19
C GLY A 35 -0.48 8.95 4.34
N SER A 36 0.27 8.28 5.25
CA SER A 36 0.16 6.83 5.47
C SER A 36 0.18 6.06 4.14
N ASN A 37 -0.84 5.23 3.86
CA ASN A 37 -0.96 4.45 2.63
C ASN A 37 -1.39 5.26 1.39
N TYR A 38 -1.61 6.57 1.52
CA TYR A 38 -1.79 7.47 0.38
C TYR A 38 -0.47 7.97 -0.20
N VAL A 39 0.65 7.75 0.49
CA VAL A 39 1.98 8.02 -0.06
C VAL A 39 2.32 6.97 -1.10
N ALA A 40 2.74 7.42 -2.28
CA ALA A 40 3.14 6.51 -3.34
C ALA A 40 4.33 5.64 -2.91
N TYR A 41 4.29 4.35 -3.25
CA TYR A 41 5.38 3.42 -2.95
C TYR A 41 6.70 3.90 -3.58
N PRO A 42 7.72 4.25 -2.79
CA PRO A 42 8.94 4.86 -3.30
C PRO A 42 9.93 3.85 -3.90
N GLY A 43 9.69 2.56 -3.68
CA GLY A 43 10.65 1.49 -3.93
C GLY A 43 11.81 1.47 -2.92
N PRO A 44 12.53 0.35 -2.80
CA PRO A 44 13.69 0.25 -1.92
C PRO A 44 14.85 1.07 -2.46
N LYS A 45 15.48 1.86 -1.59
CA LYS A 45 16.65 2.69 -1.92
C LYS A 45 17.97 2.05 -1.46
N LYS A 46 17.92 1.13 -0.50
CA LYS A 46 19.11 0.44 0.03
C LYS A 46 19.43 -0.78 -0.82
N ALA A 47 20.72 -1.04 -1.03
CA ALA A 47 21.18 -2.31 -1.56
C ALA A 47 20.74 -3.45 -0.61
N LEU A 48 20.31 -4.55 -1.19
CA LEU A 48 19.98 -5.73 -0.41
C LEU A 48 21.26 -6.43 0.08
N THR A 49 21.18 -7.07 1.23
CA THR A 49 22.25 -7.93 1.75
C THR A 49 22.57 -9.05 0.75
N ALA A 50 23.82 -9.33 0.53
CA ALA A 50 24.25 -10.46 -0.30
C ALA A 50 23.77 -11.79 0.30
N ALA A 51 23.49 -12.78 -0.56
CA ALA A 51 23.21 -14.12 -0.09
C ALA A 51 24.40 -14.67 0.74
N PRO A 52 24.15 -15.46 1.81
CA PRO A 52 25.22 -16.13 2.53
C PRO A 52 26.03 -17.05 1.60
N LYS A 53 27.32 -17.23 1.90
CA LYS A 53 28.20 -18.09 1.10
C LYS A 53 27.62 -19.52 1.02
N GLY A 54 27.51 -20.03 -0.19
CA GLY A 54 26.97 -21.37 -0.46
C GLY A 54 25.45 -21.46 -0.56
N TYR A 55 24.75 -20.32 -0.54
CA TYR A 55 23.31 -20.26 -0.74
C TYR A 55 22.97 -19.55 -2.05
N GLU A 56 22.01 -20.09 -2.77
CA GLU A 56 21.46 -19.56 -4.01
C GLU A 56 19.94 -19.51 -3.92
N ALA A 57 19.31 -18.47 -4.46
CA ALA A 57 17.85 -18.39 -4.50
C ALA A 57 17.30 -19.37 -5.56
N TYR A 58 16.32 -20.17 -5.19
CA TYR A 58 15.67 -21.13 -6.10
C TYR A 58 14.16 -20.92 -6.24
N TYR A 59 13.56 -20.09 -5.40
CA TYR A 59 12.14 -19.83 -5.38
C TYR A 59 11.82 -18.43 -4.83
N ILE A 60 10.82 -17.79 -5.39
CA ILE A 60 10.28 -16.53 -4.87
C ILE A 60 8.78 -16.71 -4.60
N SER A 61 8.36 -16.39 -3.37
CA SER A 61 6.97 -16.20 -3.01
C SER A 61 6.73 -14.70 -2.84
N HIS A 62 5.85 -14.14 -3.66
CA HIS A 62 5.51 -12.72 -3.62
C HIS A 62 4.04 -12.53 -3.26
N TYR A 63 3.78 -11.72 -2.25
CA TYR A 63 2.44 -11.27 -1.90
C TYR A 63 2.42 -9.73 -1.97
N GLY A 64 1.67 -9.20 -2.91
CA GLY A 64 1.61 -7.78 -3.19
C GLY A 64 0.22 -7.18 -2.94
N ARG A 65 0.19 -5.89 -2.62
CA ARG A 65 -1.01 -5.07 -2.66
C ARG A 65 -1.10 -4.43 -4.06
N HIS A 66 -2.33 -4.11 -4.53
CA HIS A 66 -2.47 -3.30 -5.75
C HIS A 66 -1.65 -2.00 -5.70
N GLY A 67 -1.23 -1.50 -6.86
CA GLY A 67 -0.50 -0.24 -7.00
C GLY A 67 -1.33 0.99 -6.64
N SER A 68 -0.74 2.16 -6.81
CA SER A 68 -1.45 3.44 -6.63
C SER A 68 -2.72 3.48 -7.45
N ARG A 69 -3.81 3.92 -6.82
CA ARG A 69 -5.16 3.96 -7.39
C ARG A 69 -5.85 5.27 -7.11
N TYR A 70 -6.88 5.56 -7.86
CA TYR A 70 -7.84 6.60 -7.51
C TYR A 70 -8.58 6.24 -6.21
N LEU A 71 -9.10 7.23 -5.49
CA LEU A 71 -9.90 6.99 -4.28
C LEU A 71 -11.15 6.18 -4.63
N ILE A 72 -11.68 5.42 -3.66
CA ILE A 72 -12.74 4.43 -3.94
C ILE A 72 -14.10 5.09 -4.15
N GLY A 73 -14.34 6.23 -3.53
CA GLY A 73 -15.63 6.89 -3.59
C GLY A 73 -15.55 8.32 -4.09
N THR A 74 -16.45 8.69 -4.97
CA THR A 74 -16.60 10.06 -5.47
C THR A 74 -16.69 11.10 -4.34
N ASN A 75 -17.31 10.73 -3.21
CA ASN A 75 -17.40 11.59 -2.02
C ASN A 75 -16.04 11.93 -1.39
N ASP A 76 -15.01 11.12 -1.60
CA ASP A 76 -13.66 11.38 -1.08
C ASP A 76 -13.02 12.58 -1.79
N TYR A 77 -13.47 12.87 -3.02
CA TYR A 77 -13.10 14.05 -3.78
C TYR A 77 -14.09 15.22 -3.57
N ASP A 78 -15.39 14.93 -3.56
CA ASP A 78 -16.44 15.95 -3.51
C ASP A 78 -16.50 16.67 -2.16
N LYS A 79 -16.35 15.96 -1.05
CA LYS A 79 -16.42 16.56 0.29
C LYS A 79 -15.37 17.66 0.51
N PRO A 80 -14.05 17.41 0.31
CA PRO A 80 -13.05 18.45 0.48
C PRO A 80 -13.22 19.59 -0.54
N TYR A 81 -13.57 19.28 -1.80
CA TYR A 81 -13.83 20.28 -2.82
C TYR A 81 -14.98 21.22 -2.41
N ASN A 82 -16.14 20.67 -2.05
CA ASN A 82 -17.33 21.45 -1.69
C ASN A 82 -17.10 22.28 -0.41
N MET A 83 -16.34 21.76 0.55
CA MET A 83 -15.97 22.49 1.77
C MET A 83 -15.11 23.71 1.44
N LEU A 84 -14.09 23.54 0.60
CA LEU A 84 -13.22 24.65 0.17
C LEU A 84 -13.98 25.66 -0.69
N LEU A 85 -14.85 25.20 -1.59
CA LEU A 85 -15.68 26.06 -2.43
C LEU A 85 -16.62 26.94 -1.58
N LYS A 86 -17.25 26.33 -0.55
CA LYS A 86 -18.07 27.08 0.40
C LYS A 86 -17.26 28.11 1.19
N ALA A 87 -16.06 27.75 1.63
CA ALA A 87 -15.18 28.69 2.33
C ALA A 87 -14.73 29.85 1.41
N ASP A 88 -14.50 29.62 0.13
CA ASP A 88 -14.16 30.63 -0.86
C ASP A 88 -15.35 31.60 -1.10
N SER A 89 -16.55 31.07 -1.29
CA SER A 89 -17.77 31.88 -1.47
C SER A 89 -18.06 32.81 -0.28
N LEU A 90 -17.60 32.45 0.91
CA LEU A 90 -17.70 33.26 2.12
C LEU A 90 -16.51 34.21 2.33
N GLY A 91 -15.55 34.24 1.40
CA GLY A 91 -14.34 35.07 1.50
C GLY A 91 -13.40 34.64 2.65
N LYS A 92 -13.46 33.37 3.07
CA LYS A 92 -12.70 32.84 4.22
C LYS A 92 -11.40 32.12 3.84
N LEU A 93 -11.12 31.98 2.53
CA LEU A 93 -9.87 31.32 2.11
C LEU A 93 -8.71 32.32 2.10
N THR A 94 -7.56 31.86 2.63
CA THR A 94 -6.27 32.52 2.40
C THR A 94 -5.80 32.29 0.96
N ALA A 95 -4.75 32.99 0.53
CA ALA A 95 -4.13 32.75 -0.78
C ALA A 95 -3.73 31.27 -0.97
N LYS A 96 -3.16 30.63 0.07
CA LYS A 96 -2.85 29.21 0.06
C LYS A 96 -4.11 28.35 -0.04
N GLY A 97 -5.20 28.71 0.64
CA GLY A 97 -6.47 28.00 0.55
C GLY A 97 -7.06 28.03 -0.86
N LYS A 98 -6.94 29.14 -1.58
CA LYS A 98 -7.36 29.26 -2.99
C LYS A 98 -6.49 28.39 -3.92
N ASP A 99 -5.18 28.33 -3.71
CA ASP A 99 -4.27 27.44 -4.45
C ASP A 99 -4.66 25.96 -4.21
N VAL A 100 -4.95 25.57 -2.96
CA VAL A 100 -5.41 24.22 -2.63
C VAL A 100 -6.75 23.92 -3.29
N LEU A 101 -7.72 24.83 -3.27
CA LEU A 101 -9.00 24.64 -3.95
C LEU A 101 -8.83 24.38 -5.45
N ALA A 102 -7.97 25.15 -6.12
CA ALA A 102 -7.66 24.95 -7.54
C ALA A 102 -7.06 23.54 -7.80
N LYS A 103 -6.12 23.08 -6.98
CA LYS A 103 -5.51 21.76 -7.08
C LYS A 103 -6.51 20.63 -6.81
N VAL A 104 -7.35 20.77 -5.78
CA VAL A 104 -8.40 19.79 -5.46
C VAL A 104 -9.42 19.69 -6.60
N LYS A 105 -9.76 20.82 -7.25
CA LYS A 105 -10.62 20.83 -8.43
C LYS A 105 -10.02 19.97 -9.56
N LEU A 106 -8.76 20.18 -9.91
CA LEU A 106 -8.07 19.42 -10.96
C LEU A 106 -8.02 17.92 -10.64
N ILE A 107 -7.70 17.56 -9.41
CA ILE A 107 -7.66 16.15 -8.97
C ILE A 107 -9.05 15.51 -9.09
N ARG A 108 -10.10 16.24 -8.69
CA ARG A 108 -11.49 15.78 -8.79
C ARG A 108 -11.91 15.57 -10.26
N GLU A 109 -11.55 16.48 -11.15
CA GLU A 109 -11.86 16.41 -12.57
C GLU A 109 -11.13 15.22 -13.22
N GLU A 110 -9.85 15.00 -12.88
CA GLU A 110 -9.07 13.84 -13.37
C GLU A 110 -9.65 12.51 -12.88
N ALA A 111 -10.16 12.46 -11.65
CA ALA A 111 -10.70 11.26 -11.04
C ALA A 111 -12.14 10.92 -11.48
N GLN A 112 -12.79 11.77 -12.26
CA GLN A 112 -14.17 11.56 -12.67
C GLN A 112 -14.36 10.23 -13.40
N LEU A 113 -15.31 9.40 -12.92
CA LEU A 113 -15.62 8.07 -13.43
C LEU A 113 -14.46 7.05 -13.30
N ARG A 114 -13.48 7.34 -12.43
CA ARG A 114 -12.31 6.48 -12.22
C ARG A 114 -12.18 5.98 -10.78
N ASP A 115 -13.28 5.93 -10.05
CA ASP A 115 -13.30 5.51 -8.65
C ASP A 115 -12.67 4.12 -8.45
N GLY A 116 -11.60 4.07 -7.66
CA GLY A 116 -10.90 2.85 -7.32
C GLY A 116 -10.06 2.21 -8.44
N GLU A 117 -9.95 2.83 -9.62
CA GLU A 117 -9.14 2.33 -10.72
C GLU A 117 -7.63 2.43 -10.42
N LEU A 118 -6.85 1.52 -10.99
CA LEU A 118 -5.39 1.59 -10.97
C LEU A 118 -4.92 2.82 -11.76
N THR A 119 -4.02 3.62 -11.17
CA THR A 119 -3.39 4.73 -11.89
C THR A 119 -2.23 4.23 -12.76
N LEU A 120 -1.80 5.06 -13.72
CA LEU A 120 -0.59 4.80 -14.50
C LEU A 120 0.64 4.64 -13.58
N LEU A 121 0.74 5.45 -12.53
CA LEU A 121 1.78 5.30 -11.49
C LEU A 121 1.71 3.92 -10.83
N GLY A 122 0.50 3.42 -10.50
CA GLY A 122 0.31 2.10 -9.94
C GLY A 122 0.82 0.98 -10.85
N ALA A 123 0.53 1.07 -12.14
CA ALA A 123 1.06 0.13 -13.14
C ALA A 123 2.60 0.17 -13.22
N GLN A 124 3.20 1.37 -13.23
CA GLN A 124 4.65 1.56 -13.22
C GLN A 124 5.31 1.01 -11.95
N GLN A 125 4.66 1.13 -10.79
CA GLN A 125 5.15 0.58 -9.53
C GLN A 125 5.30 -0.95 -9.63
N HIS A 126 4.30 -1.65 -10.18
CA HIS A 126 4.32 -3.10 -10.35
C HIS A 126 5.36 -3.56 -11.37
N ARG A 127 5.48 -2.88 -12.49
CA ARG A 127 6.58 -3.13 -13.44
C ARG A 127 7.95 -2.95 -12.77
N GLY A 128 8.10 -1.92 -11.94
CA GLY A 128 9.33 -1.68 -11.19
C GLY A 128 9.62 -2.76 -10.14
N ILE A 129 8.59 -3.32 -9.49
CA ILE A 129 8.73 -4.45 -8.55
C ILE A 129 9.22 -5.69 -9.30
N ALA A 130 8.54 -6.07 -10.39
CA ALA A 130 8.90 -7.20 -11.23
C ALA A 130 10.34 -7.10 -11.75
N LYS A 131 10.70 -5.92 -12.29
CA LYS A 131 12.07 -5.65 -12.75
C LYS A 131 13.10 -5.89 -11.66
N ARG A 132 12.89 -5.35 -10.45
CA ARG A 132 13.82 -5.52 -9.33
C ARG A 132 13.90 -6.97 -8.86
N MET A 133 12.80 -7.72 -8.83
CA MET A 133 12.84 -9.16 -8.53
C MET A 133 13.68 -9.91 -9.52
N TYR A 134 13.48 -9.67 -10.81
CA TYR A 134 14.24 -10.32 -11.89
C TYR A 134 15.73 -9.97 -11.81
N GLU A 135 16.08 -8.69 -11.68
CA GLU A 135 17.46 -8.23 -11.61
C GLU A 135 18.18 -8.72 -10.34
N ARG A 136 17.44 -8.91 -9.25
CA ARG A 136 18.00 -9.37 -7.97
C ARG A 136 18.22 -10.87 -7.90
N PHE A 137 17.35 -11.63 -8.55
CA PHE A 137 17.34 -13.11 -8.48
C PHE A 137 17.23 -13.70 -9.88
N PRO A 138 18.18 -13.38 -10.79
CA PRO A 138 18.11 -13.82 -12.18
C PRO A 138 18.14 -15.35 -12.31
N GLU A 139 18.74 -16.05 -11.35
CA GLU A 139 18.80 -17.51 -11.28
C GLU A 139 17.40 -18.14 -11.15
N VAL A 140 16.47 -17.48 -10.45
CA VAL A 140 15.10 -17.97 -10.26
C VAL A 140 14.28 -17.83 -11.55
N PHE A 141 14.60 -16.87 -12.40
CA PHE A 141 13.86 -16.60 -13.64
C PHE A 141 14.54 -17.14 -14.89
N LYS A 142 15.48 -18.06 -14.77
CA LYS A 142 16.28 -18.57 -15.87
C LYS A 142 15.50 -19.61 -16.70
N GLY A 143 15.51 -19.44 -18.02
CA GLY A 143 14.91 -20.40 -18.96
C GLY A 143 13.38 -20.50 -18.82
N LYS A 144 12.87 -21.73 -18.85
CA LYS A 144 11.43 -22.05 -18.76
C LYS A 144 10.92 -22.13 -17.33
N THR A 145 11.17 -21.11 -16.52
CA THR A 145 10.66 -21.08 -15.16
C THR A 145 9.14 -20.92 -15.16
N ALA A 146 8.45 -21.75 -14.38
CA ALA A 146 7.01 -21.63 -14.18
C ALA A 146 6.68 -20.53 -13.17
N ILE A 147 5.70 -19.71 -13.51
CA ILE A 147 5.10 -18.68 -12.63
C ILE A 147 3.62 -19.00 -12.46
N ASP A 148 3.16 -19.13 -11.23
CA ASP A 148 1.74 -19.24 -10.89
C ASP A 148 1.33 -17.94 -10.16
N ALA A 149 0.47 -17.15 -10.78
CA ALA A 149 0.02 -15.87 -10.27
C ALA A 149 -1.49 -15.86 -10.00
N ARG A 150 -1.88 -15.34 -8.85
CA ARG A 150 -3.28 -15.27 -8.45
C ARG A 150 -3.65 -13.85 -8.03
N SER A 151 -4.83 -13.40 -8.39
CA SER A 151 -5.38 -12.11 -7.99
C SER A 151 -6.79 -12.27 -7.42
N THR A 152 -7.20 -11.29 -6.63
CA THR A 152 -8.63 -11.07 -6.36
C THR A 152 -9.33 -10.64 -7.65
N ILE A 153 -10.67 -10.77 -7.69
CA ILE A 153 -11.49 -10.33 -8.83
C ILE A 153 -11.59 -8.80 -8.98
N VAL A 154 -10.92 -8.05 -8.13
CA VAL A 154 -10.93 -6.59 -8.17
C VAL A 154 -10.03 -6.11 -9.32
N ILE A 155 -10.58 -5.36 -10.27
CA ILE A 155 -9.91 -4.96 -11.52
C ILE A 155 -8.52 -4.36 -11.27
N ARG A 156 -8.36 -3.45 -10.31
CA ARG A 156 -7.04 -2.86 -10.01
C ARG A 156 -6.01 -3.88 -9.49
N CYS A 157 -6.47 -4.95 -8.81
CA CYS A 157 -5.58 -6.03 -8.38
C CYS A 157 -5.15 -6.89 -9.56
N ILE A 158 -6.09 -7.25 -10.44
CA ILE A 158 -5.81 -7.97 -11.70
C ILE A 158 -4.80 -7.18 -12.52
N LEU A 159 -5.06 -5.89 -12.77
CA LEU A 159 -4.17 -5.03 -13.56
C LEU A 159 -2.80 -4.85 -12.90
N SER A 160 -2.71 -4.87 -11.56
CA SER A 160 -1.43 -4.84 -10.86
C SER A 160 -0.63 -6.10 -11.13
N MET A 161 -1.24 -7.27 -10.97
CA MET A 161 -0.63 -8.57 -11.30
C MET A 161 -0.20 -8.61 -12.76
N GLU A 162 -1.07 -8.24 -13.70
CA GLU A 162 -0.76 -8.25 -15.12
C GLU A 162 0.43 -7.36 -15.49
N ASN A 163 0.57 -6.18 -14.85
CA ASN A 163 1.73 -5.31 -15.10
C ASN A 163 3.05 -5.94 -14.59
N GLU A 164 3.02 -6.72 -13.50
CA GLU A 164 4.19 -7.51 -13.06
C GLU A 164 4.51 -8.62 -14.08
N LEU A 165 3.51 -9.41 -14.47
CA LEU A 165 3.68 -10.52 -15.39
C LEU A 165 4.16 -10.07 -16.76
N GLN A 166 3.59 -9.00 -17.31
CA GLN A 166 4.05 -8.41 -18.57
C GLN A 166 5.52 -7.95 -18.51
N GLN A 167 5.92 -7.36 -17.38
CA GLN A 167 7.31 -6.95 -17.19
C GLN A 167 8.24 -8.17 -17.14
N LEU A 168 7.89 -9.22 -16.39
CA LEU A 168 8.68 -10.45 -16.33
C LEU A 168 8.77 -11.13 -17.69
N ALA A 169 7.64 -11.26 -18.41
CA ALA A 169 7.62 -11.83 -19.75
C ALA A 169 8.47 -11.04 -20.75
N SER A 170 8.51 -9.71 -20.63
CA SER A 170 9.37 -8.86 -21.46
C SER A 170 10.86 -9.07 -21.20
N MET A 171 11.24 -9.47 -19.97
CA MET A 171 12.62 -9.73 -19.58
C MET A 171 13.07 -11.16 -19.89
N ASN A 172 12.15 -12.12 -19.83
CA ASN A 172 12.38 -13.50 -20.26
C ASN A 172 11.13 -14.07 -20.95
N PRO A 173 11.09 -14.10 -22.30
CA PRO A 173 9.97 -14.63 -23.06
C PRO A 173 9.78 -16.16 -22.94
N GLN A 174 10.71 -16.88 -22.29
CA GLN A 174 10.62 -18.34 -22.09
C GLN A 174 9.83 -18.71 -20.82
N LEU A 175 9.45 -17.73 -19.98
CA LEU A 175 8.69 -17.99 -18.78
C LEU A 175 7.34 -18.65 -19.11
N GLU A 176 6.99 -19.68 -18.35
CA GLU A 176 5.70 -20.37 -18.44
C GLU A 176 4.75 -19.77 -17.40
N ILE A 177 3.94 -18.79 -17.81
CA ILE A 177 3.09 -18.02 -16.92
C ILE A 177 1.67 -18.57 -16.92
N ALA A 178 1.23 -19.07 -15.76
CA ALA A 178 -0.17 -19.35 -15.45
C ALA A 178 -0.70 -18.26 -14.52
N HIS A 179 -1.85 -17.70 -14.83
CA HIS A 179 -2.45 -16.66 -14.00
C HIS A 179 -3.97 -16.81 -13.94
N ASP A 180 -4.57 -16.40 -12.81
CA ASP A 180 -6.00 -16.46 -12.61
C ASP A 180 -6.48 -15.36 -11.65
N ALA A 181 -7.74 -15.01 -11.74
CA ALA A 181 -8.44 -14.14 -10.80
C ALA A 181 -9.81 -14.72 -10.50
N SER A 182 -9.98 -15.28 -9.33
CA SER A 182 -11.17 -16.03 -8.95
C SER A 182 -11.69 -15.67 -7.57
N VAL A 183 -13.02 -15.72 -7.40
CA VAL A 183 -13.66 -15.66 -6.08
C VAL A 183 -13.19 -16.81 -5.19
N HIS A 184 -12.88 -17.97 -5.81
CA HIS A 184 -12.35 -19.14 -5.11
C HIS A 184 -11.06 -18.81 -4.32
N ASP A 185 -10.19 -17.97 -4.89
CA ASP A 185 -8.89 -17.64 -4.29
C ASP A 185 -8.96 -16.47 -3.29
N MET A 186 -10.09 -15.77 -3.21
CA MET A 186 -10.20 -14.58 -2.37
C MET A 186 -10.08 -14.84 -0.87
N TRP A 187 -10.30 -16.06 -0.41
CA TRP A 187 -10.24 -16.40 1.01
C TRP A 187 -8.84 -16.24 1.61
N TYR A 188 -7.78 -16.43 0.83
CA TYR A 188 -6.38 -16.24 1.25
C TYR A 188 -5.73 -14.96 0.68
N LEU A 189 -6.28 -14.41 -0.41
CA LEU A 189 -5.80 -13.19 -1.03
C LEU A 189 -6.35 -11.92 -0.35
N ASN A 190 -7.45 -12.05 0.39
CA ASN A 190 -8.09 -10.92 1.05
C ASN A 190 -7.81 -10.98 2.56
N ASP A 191 -7.63 -9.82 3.19
CA ASP A 191 -7.49 -9.68 4.64
C ASP A 191 -8.79 -9.94 5.41
N SER A 192 -9.92 -10.10 4.72
CA SER A 192 -11.24 -10.32 5.27
C SER A 192 -11.63 -11.80 5.32
N HIS A 193 -10.87 -12.62 6.06
CA HIS A 193 -11.23 -14.02 6.29
C HIS A 193 -12.46 -14.11 7.20
N SER A 194 -13.55 -14.74 6.73
CA SER A 194 -14.84 -14.78 7.42
C SER A 194 -14.79 -15.36 8.85
N GLN A 195 -13.87 -16.27 9.12
CA GLN A 195 -13.66 -16.86 10.44
C GLN A 195 -13.00 -15.85 11.41
N TYR A 196 -11.96 -15.15 10.96
CA TYR A 196 -11.29 -14.13 11.78
C TYR A 196 -12.14 -12.88 11.95
N ASN A 197 -12.90 -12.48 10.92
CA ASN A 197 -13.85 -11.38 11.03
C ASN A 197 -14.93 -11.66 12.07
N ARG A 198 -15.48 -12.89 12.12
CA ARG A 198 -16.43 -13.28 13.16
C ARG A 198 -15.84 -13.18 14.56
N LEU A 199 -14.57 -13.55 14.75
CA LEU A 199 -13.89 -13.41 16.04
C LEU A 199 -13.65 -11.93 16.41
N ARG A 200 -13.23 -11.11 15.44
CA ARG A 200 -13.04 -9.67 15.62
C ARG A 200 -14.32 -8.93 15.95
N ASP A 201 -15.42 -9.33 15.33
CA ASP A 201 -16.72 -8.66 15.45
C ASP A 201 -17.56 -9.22 16.61
N THR A 202 -16.97 -9.99 17.50
CA THR A 202 -17.62 -10.39 18.74
C THR A 202 -17.86 -9.21 19.68
N LYS A 203 -18.89 -9.28 20.54
CA LYS A 203 -19.15 -8.24 21.53
C LYS A 203 -17.98 -8.02 22.47
N GLU A 204 -17.24 -9.08 22.80
CA GLU A 204 -16.03 -9.03 23.65
C GLU A 204 -14.91 -8.26 22.97
N ALA A 205 -14.63 -8.53 21.69
CA ALA A 205 -13.61 -7.81 20.92
C ALA A 205 -13.98 -6.34 20.73
N SER A 206 -15.25 -6.05 20.49
CA SER A 206 -15.76 -4.68 20.38
C SER A 206 -15.62 -3.91 21.68
N LYS A 207 -15.88 -4.57 22.83
CA LYS A 207 -15.72 -3.98 24.16
C LYS A 207 -14.25 -3.70 24.49
N ALA A 208 -13.34 -4.64 24.20
CA ALA A 208 -11.91 -4.48 24.41
C ALA A 208 -11.29 -3.34 23.59
N ASN A 209 -11.85 -3.02 22.42
CA ASN A 209 -11.40 -1.90 21.57
C ASN A 209 -11.98 -0.54 21.99
N SER A 210 -12.93 -0.50 22.93
CA SER A 210 -13.57 0.73 23.43
C SER A 210 -13.04 1.19 24.79
N GLU A 211 -12.22 0.40 25.47
CA GLU A 211 -11.48 0.69 26.70
C GLU A 211 -10.03 1.12 26.39
#